data_442c5f336503b6f79819a70024957887
#
_entry.id   442c5f336503b6f79819a70024957887
#
_cell.length_a   1.000
_cell.length_b   1.000
_cell.length_c   1.000
_cell.angle_alpha   90.00
_cell.angle_beta   90.00
_cell.angle_gamma   90.00
#
_symmetry.space_group_name_H-M   'P 1'
#
loop_
_entity.id
_entity.type
_entity.pdbx_description
1 polymer ?
#
loop_
_entity_poly.entity_id
_entity_poly.type
_entity_poly.pdbx_seq_one_letter_code
_entity_poly.pdbx_strand_id
1 'polypeptide(L)'
;MNYHTPPDQSPMRTVEPLSEEFLNTLVAELDNDEIVGIIFGGSYARNEATPYSDVDLACFVPDSVKPLPKRFIYRDGRLVSIGSRTVSGTHSELARPERAIFIVSGFRRVLLDKDGSVSGLMREIETFKWEPLQKAADNYTSFGMMIYAEQVHKILSEIFKRDDLALSYATSKLLFSLTEAVAVQRGVLVKNDSTYYRQVQETVGLDSAWTRYHRMAAGVDIVQADDRPVMARGIAALCLYRDTIALLRTVMHPDHLQVAEQAMQIVDQAEFLHQFGFGGAREWN
;
A
#
# COMPACT_ATOMS: atom_id res chain seq x y z
N MET A 1 -25.89 7.51 22.08
CA MET A 1 -26.10 6.08 21.73
C MET A 1 -24.78 5.37 21.84
N ASN A 2 -24.66 4.44 22.80
CA ASN A 2 -23.40 3.74 23.05
C ASN A 2 -23.18 2.65 22.00
N TYR A 3 -22.30 2.90 21.01
CA TYR A 3 -21.80 1.87 20.08
C TYR A 3 -20.43 1.34 20.53
N HIS A 4 -20.36 0.87 21.78
CA HIS A 4 -19.26 0.02 22.23
C HIS A 4 -19.80 -1.38 22.49
N THR A 5 -20.31 -2.03 21.45
CA THR A 5 -20.27 -3.48 21.40
C THR A 5 -18.90 -3.83 20.85
N PRO A 6 -18.01 -4.54 21.58
CA PRO A 6 -16.81 -5.08 20.96
C PRO A 6 -17.23 -5.91 19.76
N PRO A 7 -16.47 -5.89 18.65
CA PRO A 7 -16.79 -6.71 17.51
C PRO A 7 -17.01 -8.15 18.00
N ASP A 8 -18.11 -8.73 17.56
CA ASP A 8 -18.48 -10.12 17.87
C ASP A 8 -17.23 -10.99 17.64
N GLN A 9 -16.68 -11.56 18.72
CA GLN A 9 -15.55 -12.47 18.68
C GLN A 9 -15.98 -13.88 18.22
N SER A 10 -17.09 -14.00 17.50
CA SER A 10 -17.42 -15.23 16.79
C SER A 10 -16.20 -15.59 15.94
N PRO A 11 -15.70 -16.83 16.03
CA PRO A 11 -14.54 -17.22 15.26
C PRO A 11 -14.83 -16.93 13.79
N MET A 12 -13.99 -16.14 13.13
CA MET A 12 -14.10 -15.88 11.70
C MET A 12 -14.25 -17.26 11.03
N ARG A 13 -15.32 -17.44 10.27
CA ARG A 13 -15.53 -18.69 9.53
C ARG A 13 -14.30 -18.89 8.66
N THR A 14 -13.46 -19.86 9.02
CA THR A 14 -12.33 -20.26 8.21
C THR A 14 -12.88 -20.81 6.90
N VAL A 15 -12.44 -20.24 5.79
CA VAL A 15 -12.76 -20.75 4.47
C VAL A 15 -11.93 -21.99 4.25
N GLU A 16 -12.55 -23.05 3.75
CA GLU A 16 -11.82 -24.26 3.38
C GLU A 16 -10.77 -23.93 2.31
N PRO A 17 -9.55 -24.48 2.42
CA PRO A 17 -8.55 -24.38 1.37
C PRO A 17 -9.13 -24.84 0.02
N LEU A 18 -8.60 -24.28 -1.07
CA LEU A 18 -8.97 -24.75 -2.40
C LEU A 18 -8.51 -26.20 -2.59
N SER A 19 -9.39 -27.03 -3.17
CA SER A 19 -9.00 -28.39 -3.52
C SER A 19 -7.97 -28.40 -4.65
N GLU A 20 -7.10 -29.39 -4.66
CA GLU A 20 -6.15 -29.61 -5.77
C GLU A 20 -6.86 -29.82 -7.10
N GLU A 21 -8.03 -30.46 -7.08
CA GLU A 21 -8.88 -30.65 -8.27
C GLU A 21 -9.33 -29.30 -8.86
N PHE A 22 -9.78 -28.37 -8.02
CA PHE A 22 -10.15 -27.03 -8.45
C PHE A 22 -8.97 -26.28 -9.09
N LEU A 23 -7.79 -26.33 -8.46
CA LEU A 23 -6.59 -25.69 -9.00
C LEU A 23 -6.14 -26.34 -10.32
N ASN A 24 -6.16 -27.67 -10.40
CA ASN A 24 -5.79 -28.41 -11.61
C ASN A 24 -6.76 -28.11 -12.76
N THR A 25 -8.05 -27.95 -12.49
CA THR A 25 -9.04 -27.54 -13.49
C THR A 25 -8.73 -26.15 -14.04
N LEU A 26 -8.42 -25.19 -13.16
CA LEU A 26 -8.03 -23.85 -13.59
C LEU A 26 -6.74 -23.86 -14.42
N VAL A 27 -5.74 -24.65 -14.01
CA VAL A 27 -4.50 -24.81 -14.78
C VAL A 27 -4.79 -25.37 -16.16
N ALA A 28 -5.59 -26.43 -16.26
CA ALA A 28 -5.93 -27.05 -17.54
C ALA A 28 -6.72 -26.11 -18.48
N GLU A 29 -7.56 -25.22 -17.93
CA GLU A 29 -8.28 -24.22 -18.71
C GLU A 29 -7.37 -23.07 -19.22
N LEU A 30 -6.31 -22.77 -18.49
CA LEU A 30 -5.39 -21.66 -18.79
C LEU A 30 -4.19 -22.11 -19.61
N ASP A 31 -3.81 -23.38 -19.52
CA ASP A 31 -2.65 -23.93 -20.22
C ASP A 31 -2.90 -23.95 -21.73
N ASN A 32 -1.99 -23.30 -22.46
CA ASN A 32 -1.92 -23.26 -23.90
C ASN A 32 -0.46 -23.03 -24.35
N ASP A 33 -0.22 -23.00 -25.65
CA ASP A 33 1.13 -22.88 -26.22
C ASP A 33 1.84 -21.57 -25.86
N GLU A 34 1.08 -20.51 -25.52
CA GLU A 34 1.65 -19.20 -25.12
C GLU A 34 1.97 -19.12 -23.63
N ILE A 35 1.53 -20.07 -22.80
CA ILE A 35 1.78 -20.07 -21.35
C ILE A 35 3.01 -20.92 -21.04
N VAL A 36 4.04 -20.33 -20.43
CA VAL A 36 5.23 -21.03 -19.94
C VAL A 36 5.12 -21.44 -18.48
N GLY A 37 4.27 -20.76 -17.70
CA GLY A 37 4.04 -21.14 -16.31
C GLY A 37 2.88 -20.41 -15.66
N ILE A 38 2.44 -20.92 -14.52
CA ILE A 38 1.35 -20.37 -13.71
C ILE A 38 1.75 -20.40 -12.23
N ILE A 39 1.62 -19.26 -11.56
CA ILE A 39 1.81 -19.14 -10.12
C ILE A 39 0.47 -18.85 -9.44
N PHE A 40 0.23 -19.53 -8.35
CA PHE A 40 -0.84 -19.28 -7.39
C PHE A 40 -0.36 -18.37 -6.28
N GLY A 41 -1.11 -17.32 -6.00
CA GLY A 41 -0.79 -16.32 -5.01
C GLY A 41 -2.00 -15.93 -4.15
N GLY A 42 -1.92 -14.74 -3.56
CA GLY A 42 -3.02 -14.14 -2.83
C GLY A 42 -3.36 -14.81 -1.49
N SER A 43 -4.55 -14.48 -0.98
CA SER A 43 -4.98 -14.89 0.37
C SER A 43 -5.23 -16.40 0.48
N TYR A 44 -5.76 -17.04 -0.54
CA TYR A 44 -5.95 -18.50 -0.55
C TYR A 44 -4.61 -19.26 -0.48
N ALA A 45 -3.60 -18.77 -1.21
CA ALA A 45 -2.27 -19.42 -1.17
C ALA A 45 -1.55 -19.25 0.17
N ARG A 46 -1.98 -18.28 0.98
CA ARG A 46 -1.45 -18.03 2.33
C ARG A 46 -2.30 -18.64 3.45
N ASN A 47 -3.41 -19.30 3.14
CA ASN A 47 -4.42 -19.77 4.12
C ASN A 47 -5.03 -18.64 4.96
N GLU A 48 -5.17 -17.45 4.37
CA GLU A 48 -5.74 -16.24 4.97
C GLU A 48 -7.06 -15.82 4.31
N ALA A 49 -7.63 -16.69 3.44
CA ALA A 49 -8.81 -16.36 2.67
C ALA A 49 -10.04 -16.17 3.55
N THR A 50 -10.92 -15.27 3.12
CA THR A 50 -12.26 -15.05 3.64
C THR A 50 -13.30 -15.55 2.63
N PRO A 51 -14.59 -15.64 2.98
CA PRO A 51 -15.64 -15.99 2.01
C PRO A 51 -15.75 -15.04 0.80
N TYR A 52 -15.10 -13.88 0.87
CA TYR A 52 -15.12 -12.84 -0.16
C TYR A 52 -13.79 -12.71 -0.90
N SER A 53 -12.81 -13.55 -0.56
CA SER A 53 -11.50 -13.54 -1.22
C SER A 53 -11.59 -14.06 -2.64
N ASP A 54 -10.82 -13.44 -3.54
CA ASP A 54 -10.57 -13.94 -4.88
C ASP A 54 -9.42 -14.96 -4.90
N VAL A 55 -9.38 -15.76 -5.96
CA VAL A 55 -8.30 -16.71 -6.25
C VAL A 55 -7.33 -16.03 -7.21
N ASP A 56 -6.10 -15.80 -6.78
CA ASP A 56 -5.10 -15.06 -7.55
C ASP A 56 -4.20 -16.00 -8.34
N LEU A 57 -4.20 -15.87 -9.68
CA LEU A 57 -3.32 -16.56 -10.58
C LEU A 57 -2.49 -15.58 -11.41
N ALA A 58 -1.21 -15.85 -11.56
CA ALA A 58 -0.31 -15.16 -12.47
C ALA A 58 0.15 -16.13 -13.57
N CYS A 59 -0.28 -15.87 -14.81
CA CYS A 59 0.16 -16.59 -16.00
C CYS A 59 1.41 -15.93 -16.56
N PHE A 60 2.43 -16.72 -16.81
CA PHE A 60 3.67 -16.27 -17.43
C PHE A 60 3.68 -16.64 -18.91
N VAL A 61 4.03 -15.66 -19.73
CA VAL A 61 4.19 -15.82 -21.19
C VAL A 61 5.65 -15.56 -21.57
N PRO A 62 6.13 -16.09 -22.72
CA PRO A 62 7.46 -15.77 -23.23
C PRO A 62 7.63 -14.27 -23.44
N ASP A 63 8.86 -13.76 -23.38
CA ASP A 63 9.16 -12.35 -23.58
C ASP A 63 8.80 -11.84 -24.99
N SER A 64 8.66 -12.74 -25.97
CA SER A 64 8.18 -12.45 -27.32
C SER A 64 6.68 -12.22 -27.41
N VAL A 65 5.92 -12.57 -26.36
CA VAL A 65 4.46 -12.44 -26.30
C VAL A 65 4.09 -11.26 -25.39
N LYS A 66 3.21 -10.38 -25.88
CA LYS A 66 2.71 -9.28 -25.07
C LYS A 66 1.75 -9.80 -23.99
N PRO A 67 2.02 -9.56 -22.70
CA PRO A 67 1.10 -9.94 -21.63
C PRO A 67 -0.31 -9.35 -21.85
N LEU A 68 -1.32 -10.16 -21.61
CA LEU A 68 -2.72 -9.73 -21.68
C LEU A 68 -3.09 -8.88 -20.45
N PRO A 69 -4.08 -7.98 -20.57
CA PRO A 69 -4.64 -7.30 -19.43
C PRO A 69 -5.17 -8.27 -18.38
N LYS A 70 -5.12 -7.87 -17.11
CA LYS A 70 -5.71 -8.64 -16.01
C LYS A 70 -7.19 -8.89 -16.31
N ARG A 71 -7.65 -10.16 -16.13
CA ARG A 71 -9.04 -10.56 -16.31
C ARG A 71 -9.60 -11.21 -15.06
N PHE A 72 -10.91 -11.20 -14.95
CA PHE A 72 -11.65 -11.84 -13.86
C PHE A 72 -12.69 -12.78 -14.44
N ILE A 73 -12.81 -13.94 -13.82
CA ILE A 73 -13.87 -14.93 -14.13
C ILE A 73 -14.48 -15.45 -12.84
N TYR A 74 -15.66 -16.03 -12.92
CA TYR A 74 -16.23 -16.79 -11.81
C TYR A 74 -16.11 -18.28 -12.08
N ARG A 75 -15.68 -19.06 -11.07
CA ARG A 75 -15.65 -20.52 -11.06
C ARG A 75 -16.14 -21.03 -9.72
N ASP A 76 -17.16 -21.85 -9.72
CA ASP A 76 -17.79 -22.43 -8.52
C ASP A 76 -18.12 -21.37 -7.47
N GLY A 77 -18.70 -20.26 -7.92
CA GLY A 77 -19.06 -19.11 -7.07
C GLY A 77 -17.89 -18.28 -6.54
N ARG A 78 -16.65 -18.58 -6.93
CA ARG A 78 -15.44 -17.82 -6.53
C ARG A 78 -15.00 -16.90 -7.67
N LEU A 79 -14.60 -15.69 -7.30
CA LEU A 79 -13.92 -14.77 -8.23
C LEU A 79 -12.48 -15.26 -8.44
N VAL A 80 -12.09 -15.46 -9.68
CA VAL A 80 -10.71 -15.81 -10.05
C VAL A 80 -10.10 -14.64 -10.78
N SER A 81 -9.00 -14.14 -10.26
CA SER A 81 -8.19 -13.03 -10.77
C SER A 81 -6.99 -13.61 -11.53
N ILE A 82 -6.88 -13.30 -12.82
CA ILE A 82 -5.85 -13.86 -13.71
C ILE A 82 -5.02 -12.70 -14.27
N GLY A 83 -3.80 -12.56 -13.75
CA GLY A 83 -2.80 -11.65 -14.29
C GLY A 83 -1.96 -12.34 -15.36
N SER A 84 -1.44 -11.56 -16.32
CA SER A 84 -0.46 -12.05 -17.31
C SER A 84 0.80 -11.19 -17.24
N ARG A 85 1.97 -11.83 -17.29
CA ARG A 85 3.29 -11.16 -17.22
C ARG A 85 4.38 -12.00 -17.84
N THR A 86 5.58 -11.43 -17.99
CA THR A 86 6.79 -12.17 -18.41
C THR A 86 7.71 -12.33 -17.21
N VAL A 87 8.63 -13.31 -17.27
CA VAL A 87 9.66 -13.48 -16.24
C VAL A 87 10.60 -12.26 -16.23
N SER A 88 11.06 -11.81 -17.40
CA SER A 88 11.94 -10.62 -17.51
C SER A 88 11.26 -9.34 -17.02
N GLY A 89 9.97 -9.17 -17.32
CA GLY A 89 9.15 -8.05 -16.83
C GLY A 89 9.07 -8.07 -15.31
N THR A 90 8.92 -9.25 -14.69
CA THR A 90 8.89 -9.40 -13.23
C THR A 90 10.26 -9.09 -12.61
N HIS A 91 11.37 -9.53 -13.23
CA HIS A 91 12.71 -9.12 -12.78
C HIS A 91 12.90 -7.60 -12.83
N SER A 92 12.44 -6.96 -13.91
CA SER A 92 12.48 -5.49 -14.04
C SER A 92 11.65 -4.78 -12.97
N GLU A 93 10.53 -5.35 -12.57
CA GLU A 93 9.72 -4.84 -11.46
C GLU A 93 10.39 -5.08 -10.09
N LEU A 94 11.02 -6.23 -9.86
CA LEU A 94 11.76 -6.52 -8.64
C LEU A 94 12.97 -5.60 -8.43
N ALA A 95 13.54 -5.05 -9.50
CA ALA A 95 14.62 -4.06 -9.44
C ALA A 95 14.15 -2.65 -9.05
N ARG A 96 12.84 -2.41 -8.96
CA ARG A 96 12.23 -1.13 -8.61
C ARG A 96 11.62 -1.21 -7.21
N PRO A 97 12.12 -0.43 -6.23
CA PRO A 97 11.71 -0.58 -4.83
C PRO A 97 10.21 -0.42 -4.62
N GLU A 98 9.56 0.54 -5.32
CA GLU A 98 8.11 0.79 -5.23
C GLU A 98 7.25 -0.33 -5.83
N ARG A 99 7.87 -1.23 -6.61
CA ARG A 99 7.19 -2.43 -7.15
C ARG A 99 7.55 -3.67 -6.36
N ALA A 100 8.81 -3.81 -5.96
CA ALA A 100 9.31 -4.95 -5.23
C ALA A 100 8.55 -5.19 -3.92
N ILE A 101 8.18 -4.12 -3.19
CA ILE A 101 7.42 -4.24 -1.93
C ILE A 101 6.08 -5.00 -2.08
N PHE A 102 5.46 -4.98 -3.26
CA PHE A 102 4.20 -5.68 -3.53
C PHE A 102 4.38 -7.06 -4.16
N ILE A 103 5.46 -7.27 -4.93
CA ILE A 103 5.64 -8.49 -5.73
C ILE A 103 6.20 -9.63 -4.88
N VAL A 104 7.21 -9.35 -4.05
CA VAL A 104 7.93 -10.38 -3.27
C VAL A 104 7.00 -11.22 -2.41
N SER A 105 5.97 -10.60 -1.82
CA SER A 105 5.01 -11.32 -0.99
C SER A 105 3.78 -11.84 -1.75
N GLY A 106 3.63 -11.51 -3.03
CA GLY A 106 2.45 -11.83 -3.85
C GLY A 106 2.39 -13.29 -4.32
N PHE A 107 3.54 -13.88 -4.64
CA PHE A 107 3.64 -15.22 -5.19
C PHE A 107 3.88 -16.26 -4.10
N ARG A 108 3.33 -17.48 -4.25
CA ARG A 108 3.45 -18.52 -3.22
C ARG A 108 3.73 -19.91 -3.76
N ARG A 109 3.07 -20.34 -4.83
CA ARG A 109 3.16 -21.72 -5.31
C ARG A 109 3.14 -21.76 -6.83
N VAL A 110 4.12 -22.43 -7.43
CA VAL A 110 4.12 -22.76 -8.85
C VAL A 110 3.12 -23.90 -9.11
N LEU A 111 2.18 -23.67 -10.01
CA LEU A 111 1.20 -24.68 -10.45
C LEU A 111 1.58 -25.31 -11.80
N LEU A 112 2.21 -24.53 -12.67
CA LEU A 112 2.71 -24.95 -13.97
C LEU A 112 4.07 -24.30 -14.24
N ASP A 113 5.01 -25.05 -14.76
CA ASP A 113 6.30 -24.54 -15.23
C ASP A 113 6.84 -25.45 -16.35
N LYS A 114 6.80 -24.98 -17.59
CA LYS A 114 7.14 -25.79 -18.77
C LYS A 114 8.63 -25.81 -19.07
N ASP A 115 9.35 -24.77 -18.69
CA ASP A 115 10.76 -24.57 -19.05
C ASP A 115 11.69 -24.29 -17.86
N GLY A 116 11.17 -24.30 -16.65
CA GLY A 116 11.93 -24.06 -15.41
C GLY A 116 12.15 -22.59 -15.07
N SER A 117 11.72 -21.66 -15.93
CA SER A 117 11.93 -20.22 -15.75
C SER A 117 11.15 -19.65 -14.58
N VAL A 118 9.91 -20.09 -14.38
CA VAL A 118 9.04 -19.63 -13.30
C VAL A 118 9.52 -20.16 -11.94
N SER A 119 9.99 -21.40 -11.88
CA SER A 119 10.63 -21.95 -10.68
C SER A 119 11.96 -21.24 -10.36
N GLY A 120 12.68 -20.80 -11.38
CA GLY A 120 13.85 -19.94 -11.23
C GLY A 120 13.49 -18.62 -10.54
N LEU A 121 12.50 -17.92 -11.07
CA LEU A 121 11.99 -16.68 -10.50
C LEU A 121 11.51 -16.87 -9.04
N MET A 122 10.81 -17.97 -8.75
CA MET A 122 10.36 -18.22 -7.37
C MET A 122 11.53 -18.38 -6.40
N ARG A 123 12.61 -19.07 -6.77
CA ARG A 123 13.81 -19.15 -5.92
C ARG A 123 14.46 -17.79 -5.66
N GLU A 124 14.48 -16.90 -6.65
CA GLU A 124 14.97 -15.54 -6.47
C GLU A 124 14.10 -14.75 -5.49
N ILE A 125 12.77 -14.86 -5.61
CA ILE A 125 11.83 -14.22 -4.71
C ILE A 125 11.97 -14.75 -3.26
N GLU A 126 12.14 -16.04 -3.08
CA GLU A 126 12.34 -16.67 -1.76
C GLU A 126 13.64 -16.22 -1.08
N THR A 127 14.66 -15.91 -1.87
CA THR A 127 15.97 -15.43 -1.38
C THR A 127 16.15 -13.92 -1.51
N PHE A 128 15.07 -13.19 -1.83
CA PHE A 128 15.10 -11.76 -2.06
C PHE A 128 15.63 -11.01 -0.83
N LYS A 129 16.53 -10.03 -1.09
CA LYS A 129 17.09 -9.14 -0.07
C LYS A 129 16.81 -7.71 -0.46
N TRP A 130 16.40 -6.91 0.51
CA TRP A 130 16.07 -5.51 0.32
C TRP A 130 17.31 -4.61 0.18
N GLU A 131 18.40 -4.92 0.89
CA GLU A 131 19.55 -4.05 1.01
C GLU A 131 20.10 -3.52 -0.32
N PRO A 132 20.16 -4.31 -1.42
CA PRO A 132 20.60 -3.79 -2.71
C PRO A 132 19.72 -2.66 -3.29
N LEU A 133 18.45 -2.61 -2.91
CA LEU A 133 17.51 -1.59 -3.36
C LEU A 133 17.47 -0.33 -2.48
N GLN A 134 18.13 -0.33 -1.31
CA GLN A 134 17.96 0.73 -0.32
C GLN A 134 18.26 2.12 -0.89
N LYS A 135 19.35 2.27 -1.65
CA LYS A 135 19.68 3.56 -2.28
C LYS A 135 18.63 4.04 -3.26
N ALA A 136 18.05 3.14 -4.05
CA ALA A 136 16.96 3.47 -4.97
C ALA A 136 15.68 3.82 -4.21
N ALA A 137 15.39 3.12 -3.11
CA ALA A 137 14.28 3.40 -2.22
C ALA A 137 14.39 4.78 -1.56
N ASP A 138 15.58 5.14 -1.06
CA ASP A 138 15.85 6.45 -0.48
C ASP A 138 15.65 7.57 -1.52
N ASN A 139 16.14 7.38 -2.74
CA ASN A 139 15.95 8.35 -3.83
C ASN A 139 14.48 8.49 -4.24
N TYR A 140 13.76 7.37 -4.39
CA TYR A 140 12.34 7.36 -4.71
C TYR A 140 11.53 8.12 -3.66
N THR A 141 11.77 7.80 -2.40
CA THR A 141 11.10 8.42 -1.26
C THR A 141 11.42 9.90 -1.14
N SER A 142 12.69 10.28 -1.26
CA SER A 142 13.13 11.67 -1.21
C SER A 142 12.46 12.52 -2.28
N PHE A 143 12.42 12.04 -3.51
CA PHE A 143 11.75 12.72 -4.62
C PHE A 143 10.23 12.79 -4.40
N GLY A 144 9.61 11.69 -3.92
CA GLY A 144 8.20 11.64 -3.57
C GLY A 144 7.82 12.69 -2.54
N MET A 145 8.58 12.82 -1.45
CA MET A 145 8.33 13.81 -0.39
C MET A 145 8.32 15.24 -0.92
N MET A 146 9.20 15.59 -1.86
CA MET A 146 9.19 16.89 -2.53
C MET A 146 7.90 17.10 -3.34
N ILE A 147 7.51 16.12 -4.14
CA ILE A 147 6.29 16.20 -4.97
C ILE A 147 5.02 16.30 -4.10
N TYR A 148 5.00 15.61 -2.97
CA TYR A 148 3.83 15.61 -2.07
C TYR A 148 3.57 16.96 -1.41
N ALA A 149 4.52 17.91 -1.44
CA ALA A 149 4.29 19.32 -1.07
C ALA A 149 3.10 19.92 -1.84
N GLU A 150 2.89 19.53 -3.12
CA GLU A 150 1.70 19.96 -3.87
C GLU A 150 0.39 19.53 -3.21
N GLN A 151 0.34 18.34 -2.61
CA GLN A 151 -0.87 17.85 -1.92
C GLN A 151 -1.11 18.63 -0.62
N VAL A 152 -0.05 19.07 0.07
CA VAL A 152 -0.14 19.96 1.24
C VAL A 152 -0.85 21.26 0.84
N HIS A 153 -0.42 21.89 -0.25
CA HIS A 153 -1.08 23.11 -0.77
C HIS A 153 -2.55 22.87 -1.15
N LYS A 154 -2.87 21.73 -1.75
CA LYS A 154 -4.26 21.37 -2.08
C LYS A 154 -5.10 21.23 -0.82
N ILE A 155 -4.62 20.53 0.21
CA ILE A 155 -5.34 20.40 1.47
C ILE A 155 -5.61 21.77 2.09
N LEU A 156 -4.60 22.66 2.17
CA LEU A 156 -4.76 24.01 2.69
C LEU A 156 -5.81 24.81 1.88
N SER A 157 -5.74 24.73 0.56
CA SER A 157 -6.70 25.39 -0.35
C SER A 157 -8.14 24.92 -0.09
N GLU A 158 -8.35 23.61 0.05
CA GLU A 158 -9.70 23.06 0.19
C GLU A 158 -10.26 23.29 1.61
N ILE A 159 -9.41 23.31 2.63
CA ILE A 159 -9.82 23.79 3.97
C ILE A 159 -10.27 25.24 3.90
N PHE A 160 -9.49 26.12 3.23
CA PHE A 160 -9.83 27.53 3.08
C PHE A 160 -11.14 27.74 2.34
N LYS A 161 -11.37 27.00 1.25
CA LYS A 161 -12.61 27.06 0.44
C LYS A 161 -13.80 26.39 1.14
N ARG A 162 -13.58 25.58 2.17
CA ARG A 162 -14.56 24.73 2.84
C ARG A 162 -15.20 23.70 1.90
N ASP A 163 -14.42 23.17 0.94
CA ASP A 163 -14.84 22.09 0.03
C ASP A 163 -14.48 20.74 0.64
N ASP A 164 -15.43 20.15 1.37
CA ASP A 164 -15.22 18.90 2.08
C ASP A 164 -14.96 17.70 1.13
N LEU A 165 -15.54 17.71 -0.08
CA LEU A 165 -15.33 16.62 -1.04
C LEU A 165 -13.91 16.66 -1.64
N ALA A 166 -13.48 17.84 -2.10
CA ALA A 166 -12.12 18.02 -2.62
C ALA A 166 -11.07 17.81 -1.51
N LEU A 167 -11.35 18.26 -0.28
CA LEU A 167 -10.50 18.01 0.90
C LEU A 167 -10.35 16.52 1.19
N SER A 168 -11.46 15.76 1.16
CA SER A 168 -11.42 14.31 1.38
C SER A 168 -10.55 13.60 0.33
N TYR A 169 -10.65 14.01 -0.94
CA TYR A 169 -9.83 13.46 -2.02
C TYR A 169 -8.33 13.79 -1.82
N ALA A 170 -7.99 15.06 -1.56
CA ALA A 170 -6.61 15.50 -1.36
C ALA A 170 -5.97 14.80 -0.14
N THR A 171 -6.72 14.67 0.96
CA THR A 171 -6.33 13.94 2.18
C THR A 171 -6.01 12.49 1.88
N SER A 172 -6.91 11.79 1.18
CA SER A 172 -6.72 10.38 0.84
C SER A 172 -5.48 10.18 -0.05
N LYS A 173 -5.29 11.07 -1.03
CA LYS A 173 -4.13 11.01 -1.92
C LYS A 173 -2.82 11.20 -1.15
N LEU A 174 -2.74 12.20 -0.25
CA LEU A 174 -1.55 12.41 0.57
C LEU A 174 -1.29 11.23 1.49
N LEU A 175 -2.32 10.70 2.15
CA LEU A 175 -2.23 9.53 3.02
C LEU A 175 -1.62 8.33 2.30
N PHE A 176 -2.13 7.95 1.12
CA PHE A 176 -1.58 6.85 0.32
C PHE A 176 -0.11 7.10 -0.07
N SER A 177 0.20 8.30 -0.53
CA SER A 177 1.55 8.68 -0.94
C SER A 177 2.56 8.59 0.21
N LEU A 178 2.20 9.06 1.41
CA LEU A 178 3.08 8.99 2.59
C LEU A 178 3.24 7.56 3.11
N THR A 179 2.17 6.76 3.04
CA THR A 179 2.24 5.33 3.39
C THR A 179 3.22 4.61 2.48
N GLU A 180 3.14 4.84 1.16
CA GLU A 180 4.04 4.24 0.17
C GLU A 180 5.49 4.71 0.38
N ALA A 181 5.71 6.00 0.61
CA ALA A 181 7.06 6.53 0.87
C ALA A 181 7.73 5.82 2.06
N VAL A 182 7.01 5.65 3.17
CA VAL A 182 7.54 4.96 4.35
C VAL A 182 7.71 3.46 4.07
N ALA A 183 6.74 2.82 3.41
CA ALA A 183 6.84 1.40 3.06
C ALA A 183 8.06 1.11 2.19
N VAL A 184 8.27 1.91 1.16
CA VAL A 184 9.40 1.79 0.23
C VAL A 184 10.71 2.04 0.97
N GLN A 185 10.84 3.15 1.70
CA GLN A 185 12.09 3.45 2.40
C GLN A 185 12.47 2.39 3.45
N ARG A 186 11.47 1.81 4.14
CA ARG A 186 11.67 0.78 5.16
C ARG A 186 11.74 -0.64 4.59
N GLY A 187 11.55 -0.84 3.29
CA GLY A 187 11.53 -2.16 2.67
C GLY A 187 10.41 -3.06 3.19
N VAL A 188 9.23 -2.48 3.43
CA VAL A 188 8.07 -3.23 3.92
C VAL A 188 7.52 -4.12 2.80
N LEU A 189 7.81 -5.41 2.86
CA LEU A 189 7.25 -6.37 1.92
C LEU A 189 5.77 -6.60 2.23
N VAL A 190 4.90 -5.97 1.44
CA VAL A 190 3.45 -5.94 1.67
C VAL A 190 2.84 -7.31 1.42
N LYS A 191 2.28 -7.92 2.45
CA LYS A 191 1.67 -9.26 2.35
C LYS A 191 0.37 -9.25 1.55
N ASN A 192 -0.47 -8.23 1.79
CA ASN A 192 -1.73 -8.00 1.08
C ASN A 192 -2.21 -6.56 1.35
N ASP A 193 -3.12 -6.06 0.51
CA ASP A 193 -3.66 -4.70 0.61
C ASP A 193 -4.40 -4.46 1.94
N SER A 194 -5.08 -5.47 2.48
CA SER A 194 -5.87 -5.33 3.72
C SER A 194 -5.01 -5.15 4.97
N THR A 195 -3.75 -5.58 4.95
CA THR A 195 -2.79 -5.41 6.05
C THR A 195 -1.78 -4.30 5.79
N TYR A 196 -1.81 -3.65 4.62
CA TYR A 196 -0.78 -2.69 4.20
C TYR A 196 -0.56 -1.58 5.23
N TYR A 197 -1.61 -0.87 5.63
CA TYR A 197 -1.49 0.20 6.62
C TYR A 197 -0.93 -0.29 7.95
N ARG A 198 -1.42 -1.43 8.42
CA ARG A 198 -0.95 -2.02 9.69
C ARG A 198 0.53 -2.38 9.62
N GLN A 199 0.99 -3.03 8.53
CA GLN A 199 2.39 -3.38 8.36
C GLN A 199 3.31 -2.15 8.38
N VAL A 200 2.90 -1.04 7.74
CA VAL A 200 3.67 0.20 7.76
C VAL A 200 3.67 0.83 9.16
N GLN A 201 2.52 0.87 9.86
CA GLN A 201 2.42 1.36 11.22
C GLN A 201 3.31 0.57 12.19
N GLU A 202 3.37 -0.76 12.05
CA GLU A 202 4.23 -1.63 12.86
C GLU A 202 5.73 -1.28 12.70
N THR A 203 6.17 -0.92 11.49
CA THR A 203 7.57 -0.53 11.26
C THR A 203 7.93 0.86 11.79
N VAL A 204 6.96 1.77 11.90
CA VAL A 204 7.16 3.10 12.48
C VAL A 204 6.98 3.07 14.00
N GLY A 205 6.17 2.16 14.49
CA GLY A 205 5.77 2.02 15.89
C GLY A 205 4.30 2.37 16.09
N LEU A 206 3.55 1.44 16.69
CA LEU A 206 2.09 1.56 16.86
C LEU A 206 1.68 2.74 17.72
N ASP A 207 2.51 3.11 18.71
CA ASP A 207 2.26 4.21 19.66
C ASP A 207 2.89 5.55 19.19
N SER A 208 3.50 5.59 18.00
CA SER A 208 4.13 6.80 17.48
C SER A 208 3.12 7.89 17.10
N ALA A 209 3.55 9.15 17.14
CA ALA A 209 2.75 10.27 16.65
C ALA A 209 2.39 10.08 15.16
N TRP A 210 3.32 9.57 14.36
CA TRP A 210 3.10 9.23 12.97
C TRP A 210 1.92 8.27 12.80
N THR A 211 1.90 7.16 13.54
CA THR A 211 0.81 6.16 13.48
C THR A 211 -0.52 6.76 13.92
N ARG A 212 -0.54 7.57 14.97
CA ARG A 212 -1.76 8.27 15.41
C ARG A 212 -2.31 9.17 14.30
N TYR A 213 -1.49 10.01 13.67
CA TYR A 213 -1.94 10.87 12.57
C TYR A 213 -2.32 10.09 11.33
N HIS A 214 -1.62 9.00 11.04
CA HIS A 214 -1.97 8.09 9.94
C HIS A 214 -3.39 7.52 10.12
N ARG A 215 -3.73 7.02 11.31
CA ARG A 215 -5.05 6.48 11.63
C ARG A 215 -6.13 7.56 11.60
N MET A 216 -5.85 8.74 12.12
CA MET A 216 -6.78 9.89 12.04
C MET A 216 -7.02 10.32 10.58
N ALA A 217 -5.98 10.44 9.76
CA ALA A 217 -6.11 10.77 8.34
C ALA A 217 -6.88 9.70 7.56
N ALA A 218 -6.72 8.42 7.93
CA ALA A 218 -7.50 7.29 7.41
C ALA A 218 -8.97 7.29 7.86
N GLY A 219 -9.32 8.10 8.87
CA GLY A 219 -10.68 8.16 9.39
C GLY A 219 -11.02 7.08 10.44
N VAL A 220 -10.01 6.41 11.00
CA VAL A 220 -10.20 5.31 11.98
C VAL A 220 -10.43 5.85 13.38
N ASP A 221 -9.62 6.84 13.80
CA ASP A 221 -9.62 7.38 15.18
C ASP A 221 -10.13 8.84 15.21
N ILE A 222 -11.18 9.15 14.48
CA ILE A 222 -11.82 10.47 14.56
C ILE A 222 -12.68 10.50 15.82
N VAL A 223 -12.40 11.46 16.70
CA VAL A 223 -13.22 11.67 17.90
C VAL A 223 -14.59 12.20 17.45
N GLN A 224 -15.68 11.54 17.91
CA GLN A 224 -17.08 11.91 17.58
C GLN A 224 -17.48 13.34 18.00
N ALA A 225 -16.64 14.04 18.75
CA ALA A 225 -16.86 15.42 19.18
C ALA A 225 -16.46 16.46 18.13
N ASP A 226 -15.97 16.05 16.96
CA ASP A 226 -15.53 16.96 15.93
C ASP A 226 -16.71 17.30 15.01
N ASP A 227 -17.16 18.55 15.05
CA ASP A 227 -18.26 19.05 14.20
C ASP A 227 -17.91 18.97 12.68
N ARG A 228 -16.63 18.72 12.35
CA ARG A 228 -16.12 18.67 10.99
C ARG A 228 -15.07 17.55 10.79
N PRO A 229 -15.49 16.30 10.75
CA PRO A 229 -14.58 15.15 10.70
C PRO A 229 -13.69 15.12 9.44
N VAL A 230 -14.14 15.66 8.31
CA VAL A 230 -13.33 15.75 7.08
C VAL A 230 -12.17 16.73 7.27
N MET A 231 -12.41 17.85 7.97
CA MET A 231 -11.35 18.81 8.30
C MET A 231 -10.31 18.22 9.25
N ALA A 232 -10.74 17.51 10.30
CA ALA A 232 -9.85 16.84 11.23
C ALA A 232 -8.93 15.83 10.51
N ARG A 233 -9.46 15.08 9.54
CA ARG A 233 -8.67 14.20 8.69
C ARG A 233 -7.64 14.95 7.85
N GLY A 234 -8.03 16.08 7.24
CA GLY A 234 -7.12 16.94 6.47
C GLY A 234 -5.96 17.46 7.32
N ILE A 235 -6.27 17.97 8.51
CA ILE A 235 -5.26 18.44 9.48
C ILE A 235 -4.33 17.28 9.90
N ALA A 236 -4.88 16.12 10.21
CA ALA A 236 -4.10 14.94 10.55
C ALA A 236 -3.15 14.54 9.40
N ALA A 237 -3.55 14.66 8.14
CA ALA A 237 -2.69 14.40 6.99
C ALA A 237 -1.54 15.42 6.86
N LEU A 238 -1.76 16.69 7.20
CA LEU A 238 -0.70 17.70 7.27
C LEU A 238 0.31 17.36 8.40
N CYS A 239 -0.16 16.97 9.58
CA CYS A 239 0.68 16.49 10.67
C CYS A 239 1.48 15.24 10.26
N LEU A 240 0.82 14.31 9.56
CA LEU A 240 1.45 13.10 9.05
C LEU A 240 2.59 13.42 8.07
N TYR A 241 2.40 14.41 7.17
CA TYR A 241 3.44 14.86 6.26
C TYR A 241 4.65 15.42 7.02
N ARG A 242 4.42 16.28 8.02
CA ARG A 242 5.47 16.83 8.90
C ARG A 242 6.25 15.71 9.59
N ASP A 243 5.56 14.77 10.21
CA ASP A 243 6.18 13.67 10.93
C ASP A 243 6.91 12.71 9.98
N THR A 244 6.44 12.58 8.72
CA THR A 244 7.13 11.82 7.68
C THR A 244 8.45 12.52 7.25
N ILE A 245 8.47 13.86 7.12
CA ILE A 245 9.71 14.61 6.90
C ILE A 245 10.71 14.33 8.03
N ALA A 246 10.28 14.41 9.29
CA ALA A 246 11.14 14.13 10.43
C ALA A 246 11.70 12.70 10.41
N LEU A 247 10.84 11.72 10.07
CA LEU A 247 11.21 10.31 9.98
C LEU A 247 12.24 10.02 8.88
N LEU A 248 12.15 10.73 7.75
CA LEU A 248 12.93 10.48 6.53
C LEU A 248 14.05 11.47 6.29
N ARG A 249 14.22 12.47 7.17
CA ARG A 249 15.14 13.60 7.01
C ARG A 249 16.56 13.18 6.59
N THR A 250 17.09 12.12 7.18
CA THR A 250 18.47 11.65 6.97
C THR A 250 18.71 11.03 5.60
N VAL A 251 17.65 10.62 4.90
CA VAL A 251 17.73 10.00 3.57
C VAL A 251 17.26 10.95 2.45
N MET A 252 16.71 12.11 2.81
CA MET A 252 16.24 13.08 1.83
C MET A 252 17.41 13.89 1.23
N HIS A 253 17.36 14.09 -0.10
CA HIS A 253 18.26 15.03 -0.76
C HIS A 253 18.02 16.45 -0.23
N PRO A 254 19.06 17.28 0.00
CA PRO A 254 18.92 18.63 0.58
C PRO A 254 17.89 19.50 -0.14
N ASP A 255 17.89 19.53 -1.47
CA ASP A 255 16.95 20.34 -2.25
C ASP A 255 15.50 19.85 -2.09
N HIS A 256 15.30 18.55 -2.01
CA HIS A 256 13.95 17.96 -1.78
C HIS A 256 13.46 18.25 -0.36
N LEU A 257 14.35 18.16 0.62
CA LEU A 257 14.06 18.49 2.01
C LEU A 257 13.68 19.97 2.15
N GLN A 258 14.41 20.88 1.48
CA GLN A 258 14.10 22.29 1.50
C GLN A 258 12.68 22.59 1.01
N VAL A 259 12.24 21.97 -0.10
CA VAL A 259 10.88 22.15 -0.62
C VAL A 259 9.84 21.62 0.37
N ALA A 260 10.09 20.45 0.95
CA ALA A 260 9.17 19.84 1.92
C ALA A 260 9.05 20.71 3.20
N GLU A 261 10.15 21.25 3.70
CA GLU A 261 10.17 22.14 4.86
C GLU A 261 9.48 23.49 4.58
N GLN A 262 9.66 24.05 3.37
CA GLN A 262 8.94 25.25 2.96
C GLN A 262 7.42 25.04 2.91
N ALA A 263 6.97 23.88 2.44
CA ALA A 263 5.55 23.54 2.48
C ALA A 263 5.02 23.51 3.93
N MET A 264 5.81 23.00 4.88
CA MET A 264 5.43 23.00 6.30
C MET A 264 5.44 24.39 6.92
N GLN A 265 6.35 25.27 6.53
CA GLN A 265 6.34 26.67 6.97
C GLN A 265 5.05 27.39 6.57
N ILE A 266 4.51 27.08 5.37
CA ILE A 266 3.22 27.62 4.91
C ILE A 266 2.06 27.07 5.77
N VAL A 267 2.11 25.80 6.14
CA VAL A 267 1.13 25.21 7.08
C VAL A 267 1.17 25.93 8.43
N ASP A 268 2.35 26.14 8.98
CA ASP A 268 2.55 26.80 10.28
C ASP A 268 2.09 28.27 10.28
N GLN A 269 2.18 28.95 9.12
CA GLN A 269 1.72 30.33 8.92
C GLN A 269 0.24 30.46 8.62
N ALA A 270 -0.48 29.35 8.39
CA ALA A 270 -1.90 29.37 8.06
C ALA A 270 -2.75 29.66 9.30
N GLU A 271 -2.99 30.95 9.61
CA GLU A 271 -3.69 31.41 10.82
C GLU A 271 -5.04 30.71 11.06
N PHE A 272 -5.77 30.36 9.99
CA PHE A 272 -7.05 29.66 10.12
C PHE A 272 -6.92 28.25 10.73
N LEU A 273 -5.73 27.65 10.66
CA LEU A 273 -5.47 26.35 11.29
C LEU A 273 -5.27 26.48 12.80
N HIS A 274 -4.91 27.67 13.30
CA HIS A 274 -4.76 27.93 14.74
C HIS A 274 -6.07 27.75 15.50
N GLN A 275 -7.21 27.97 14.81
CA GLN A 275 -8.55 27.76 15.36
C GLN A 275 -8.81 26.28 15.70
N PHE A 276 -8.04 25.37 15.08
CA PHE A 276 -8.09 23.92 15.28
C PHE A 276 -6.93 23.38 16.11
N GLY A 277 -6.18 24.27 16.80
CA GLY A 277 -5.04 23.89 17.64
C GLY A 277 -3.75 23.61 16.86
N PHE A 278 -3.69 23.95 15.55
CA PHE A 278 -2.49 23.87 14.76
C PHE A 278 -1.66 25.16 14.92
N GLY A 279 -0.36 25.07 15.16
CA GLY A 279 0.53 26.26 15.20
C GLY A 279 0.89 26.80 16.57
N GLY A 280 0.53 26.15 17.64
CA GLY A 280 1.15 26.37 18.97
C GLY A 280 2.04 25.20 19.31
N ALA A 281 3.18 25.44 19.96
CA ALA A 281 4.01 24.40 20.56
C ALA A 281 3.25 23.66 21.70
N ARG A 282 2.06 23.16 21.41
CA ARG A 282 1.31 22.28 22.27
C ARG A 282 1.57 20.87 21.79
N GLU A 283 2.44 20.21 22.52
CA GLU A 283 2.53 18.77 22.56
C GLU A 283 1.13 18.22 22.68
N TRP A 284 0.68 17.53 21.64
CA TRP A 284 -0.48 16.65 21.72
C TRP A 284 -0.02 15.43 22.53
N ASN A 285 -0.13 15.55 23.85
CA ASN A 285 0.08 14.44 24.79
C ASN A 285 -1.07 13.41 24.68
#